data_fb7c1c7486b60b0db368a6eab7e43551
#
_entry.id   fb7c1c7486b60b0db368a6eab7e43551
#
_cell.length_a   1.000
_cell.length_b   1.000
_cell.length_c   1.000
_cell.angle_alpha   90.00
_cell.angle_beta   90.00
_cell.angle_gamma   90.00
#
_symmetry.space_group_name_H-M   'P 1'
#
loop_
_entity.id
_entity.type
_entity.pdbx_description
1 polymer ?
#
loop_
_entity_poly.entity_id
_entity_poly.type
_entity_poly.pdbx_seq_one_letter_code
_entity_poly.pdbx_strand_id
1 'polypeptide(L)'
;MRLIQKIVVGFCVAGSFSQLQATTILSDSIASDSLVFKQSYESVVDSIITFGKTFIGKPYKYGGTGPHAFDCSGFTSYLLKPFGFNLPHSARAQYHATNYIPIDSIRKGDLVYFEGRKRNGIIGHVGIVVSDSLTRGSFEFLHASTSNGIIVSRSFEPYYNNRLVKASRLHATDSLFIYPTPAEISLVQTVSVENQTVTHHVQKGDTLYSLARKYNLSVEELKKLNGLSSTNIRIGQELTISN
;
A
#
# COMPACT_ATOMS: atom_id res chain seq x y z
N MET A 1 -25.32 -47.57 70.42
CA MET A 1 -25.65 -46.30 71.09
C MET A 1 -25.21 -45.15 70.19
N ARG A 2 -26.22 -44.48 69.65
CA ARG A 2 -26.37 -43.06 69.34
C ARG A 2 -25.21 -42.35 68.67
N LEU A 3 -25.45 -41.93 67.51
CA LEU A 3 -25.92 -40.61 67.01
C LEU A 3 -24.68 -39.71 66.71
N ILE A 4 -24.45 -39.07 65.65
CA ILE A 4 -25.29 -38.09 65.00
C ILE A 4 -24.79 -37.91 63.55
N GLN A 5 -25.71 -38.04 62.67
CA GLN A 5 -25.76 -37.46 61.39
C GLN A 5 -25.86 -35.94 61.48
N LYS A 6 -25.12 -35.15 60.74
CA LYS A 6 -25.70 -33.96 60.09
C LYS A 6 -24.72 -33.25 59.20
N ILE A 7 -25.07 -33.14 57.94
CA ILE A 7 -25.07 -31.98 57.10
C ILE A 7 -23.69 -31.54 56.55
N VAL A 8 -23.43 -31.92 55.33
CA VAL A 8 -22.92 -30.99 54.35
C VAL A 8 -23.70 -31.24 53.06
N VAL A 9 -24.82 -30.59 52.94
CA VAL A 9 -25.46 -30.32 51.65
C VAL A 9 -25.27 -28.83 51.41
N GLY A 10 -24.68 -28.48 50.29
CA GLY A 10 -24.81 -27.16 49.75
C GLY A 10 -23.56 -26.30 49.71
N PHE A 11 -22.59 -26.64 48.89
CA PHE A 11 -21.69 -25.65 48.29
C PHE A 11 -21.01 -26.26 47.06
N CYS A 12 -21.78 -26.60 46.07
CA CYS A 12 -21.23 -27.03 44.79
C CYS A 12 -22.12 -26.64 43.59
N VAL A 13 -22.67 -25.43 43.60
CA VAL A 13 -23.47 -24.93 42.46
C VAL A 13 -23.03 -23.51 42.01
N ALA A 14 -22.19 -22.81 42.78
CA ALA A 14 -21.78 -21.43 42.43
C ALA A 14 -20.53 -21.30 41.55
N GLY A 15 -19.76 -22.39 41.34
CA GLY A 15 -18.51 -22.32 40.58
C GLY A 15 -18.64 -22.54 39.08
N SER A 16 -19.68 -23.26 38.64
CA SER A 16 -19.82 -23.60 37.21
C SER A 16 -20.54 -22.55 36.37
N PHE A 17 -21.35 -21.70 36.99
CA PHE A 17 -22.06 -20.66 36.23
C PHE A 17 -21.21 -19.43 35.92
N SER A 18 -20.27 -19.09 36.79
CA SER A 18 -19.36 -17.96 36.54
C SER A 18 -18.26 -18.28 35.49
N GLN A 19 -17.82 -19.54 35.41
CA GLN A 19 -16.85 -19.94 34.36
C GLN A 19 -17.49 -20.05 32.96
N LEU A 20 -18.77 -20.48 32.87
CA LEU A 20 -19.48 -20.54 31.60
C LEU A 20 -19.77 -19.13 31.06
N GLN A 21 -20.12 -18.17 31.90
CA GLN A 21 -20.34 -16.77 31.49
C GLN A 21 -19.03 -16.08 31.11
N ALA A 22 -17.92 -16.35 31.79
CA ALA A 22 -16.63 -15.77 31.44
C ALA A 22 -16.09 -16.28 30.09
N THR A 23 -16.30 -17.56 29.76
CA THR A 23 -15.88 -18.12 28.45
C THR A 23 -16.77 -17.62 27.32
N THR A 24 -18.07 -17.41 27.54
CA THR A 24 -18.99 -16.88 26.52
C THR A 24 -18.66 -15.39 26.22
N ILE A 25 -18.43 -14.60 27.30
CA ILE A 25 -18.04 -13.18 27.11
C ILE A 25 -16.70 -13.04 26.43
N LEU A 26 -15.72 -13.92 26.74
CA LEU A 26 -14.41 -13.88 26.06
C LEU A 26 -14.51 -14.29 24.57
N SER A 27 -15.32 -15.29 24.24
CA SER A 27 -15.51 -15.70 22.84
C SER A 27 -16.25 -14.65 22.03
N ASP A 28 -17.25 -13.98 22.61
CA ASP A 28 -18.01 -12.93 21.93
C ASP A 28 -17.14 -11.66 21.70
N SER A 29 -16.28 -11.31 22.66
CA SER A 29 -15.37 -10.16 22.49
C SER A 29 -14.31 -10.42 21.43
N ILE A 30 -13.70 -11.61 21.39
CA ILE A 30 -12.72 -11.99 20.36
C ILE A 30 -13.38 -12.06 18.98
N ALA A 31 -14.61 -12.56 18.89
CA ALA A 31 -15.35 -12.62 17.63
C ALA A 31 -15.73 -11.22 17.13
N SER A 32 -16.16 -10.32 18.02
CA SER A 32 -16.48 -8.94 17.67
C SER A 32 -15.25 -8.16 17.22
N ASP A 33 -14.12 -8.29 17.92
CA ASP A 33 -12.86 -7.64 17.56
C ASP A 33 -12.32 -8.12 16.21
N SER A 34 -12.43 -9.41 15.93
CA SER A 34 -12.01 -9.98 14.64
C SER A 34 -12.89 -9.51 13.48
N LEU A 35 -14.19 -9.33 13.69
CA LEU A 35 -15.12 -8.80 12.69
C LEU A 35 -14.89 -7.31 12.44
N VAL A 36 -14.67 -6.51 13.47
CA VAL A 36 -14.34 -5.09 13.37
C VAL A 36 -13.01 -4.92 12.63
N PHE A 37 -11.99 -5.72 12.97
CA PHE A 37 -10.70 -5.70 12.29
C PHE A 37 -10.83 -6.07 10.80
N LYS A 38 -11.58 -7.10 10.47
CA LYS A 38 -11.82 -7.52 9.08
C LYS A 38 -12.54 -6.43 8.28
N GLN A 39 -13.56 -5.82 8.84
CA GLN A 39 -14.31 -4.75 8.19
C GLN A 39 -13.46 -3.50 7.98
N SER A 40 -12.59 -3.16 8.93
CA SER A 40 -11.66 -2.03 8.77
C SER A 40 -10.61 -2.30 7.68
N TYR A 41 -10.06 -3.52 7.60
CA TYR A 41 -9.10 -3.90 6.56
C TYR A 41 -9.70 -3.79 5.15
N GLU A 42 -10.89 -4.32 4.93
CA GLU A 42 -11.57 -4.25 3.64
C GLU A 42 -11.86 -2.80 3.22
N SER A 43 -12.30 -1.95 4.15
CA SER A 43 -12.54 -0.52 3.87
C SER A 43 -11.25 0.24 3.50
N VAL A 44 -10.13 -0.10 4.13
CA VAL A 44 -8.81 0.45 3.78
C VAL A 44 -8.38 0.01 2.38
N VAL A 45 -8.53 -1.27 2.06
CA VAL A 45 -8.23 -1.78 0.71
C VAL A 45 -9.09 -1.07 -0.34
N ASP A 46 -10.37 -0.85 -0.08
CA ASP A 46 -11.24 -0.10 -0.99
C ASP A 46 -10.80 1.35 -1.17
N SER A 47 -10.35 1.99 -0.11
CA SER A 47 -9.79 3.34 -0.16
C SER A 47 -8.51 3.41 -0.97
N ILE A 48 -7.59 2.45 -0.78
CA ILE A 48 -6.36 2.30 -1.57
C ILE A 48 -6.69 2.16 -3.06
N ILE A 49 -7.62 1.27 -3.39
CA ILE A 49 -8.01 1.01 -4.78
C ILE A 49 -8.66 2.23 -5.41
N THR A 50 -9.56 2.89 -4.67
CA THR A 50 -10.23 4.12 -5.12
C THR A 50 -9.21 5.22 -5.40
N PHE A 51 -8.28 5.44 -4.47
CA PHE A 51 -7.19 6.40 -4.65
C PHE A 51 -6.32 6.01 -5.87
N GLY A 52 -5.93 4.74 -6.00
CA GLY A 52 -5.14 4.27 -7.13
C GLY A 52 -5.81 4.48 -8.49
N LYS A 53 -7.13 4.29 -8.57
CA LYS A 53 -7.89 4.51 -9.81
C LYS A 53 -7.90 5.97 -10.28
N THR A 54 -7.65 6.95 -9.40
CA THR A 54 -7.54 8.37 -9.79
C THR A 54 -6.33 8.65 -10.68
N PHE A 55 -5.34 7.73 -10.71
CA PHE A 55 -4.15 7.84 -11.55
C PHE A 55 -4.27 7.16 -12.91
N ILE A 56 -5.39 6.49 -13.22
CA ILE A 56 -5.59 5.83 -14.52
C ILE A 56 -5.33 6.82 -15.66
N GLY A 57 -4.52 6.39 -16.65
CA GLY A 57 -4.09 7.21 -17.78
C GLY A 57 -2.81 8.02 -17.54
N LYS A 58 -2.29 8.11 -16.32
CA LYS A 58 -0.97 8.72 -16.07
C LYS A 58 0.11 7.91 -16.77
N PRO A 59 1.11 8.58 -17.40
CA PRO A 59 2.09 7.90 -18.22
C PRO A 59 3.09 7.06 -17.40
N TYR A 60 3.64 6.04 -18.06
CA TYR A 60 4.78 5.30 -17.54
C TYR A 60 6.08 6.08 -17.75
N LYS A 61 6.93 6.09 -16.72
CA LYS A 61 8.30 6.59 -16.80
C LYS A 61 9.21 5.69 -15.94
N TYR A 62 10.24 5.13 -16.54
CA TYR A 62 11.23 4.34 -15.80
C TYR A 62 11.85 5.17 -14.66
N GLY A 63 11.84 4.63 -13.44
CA GLY A 63 12.27 5.34 -12.23
C GLY A 63 11.27 6.39 -11.75
N GLY A 64 10.06 6.46 -12.34
CA GLY A 64 9.02 7.42 -11.94
C GLY A 64 8.35 7.01 -10.63
N THR A 65 8.21 7.96 -9.70
CA THR A 65 7.63 7.78 -8.35
C THR A 65 6.37 8.63 -8.12
N GLY A 66 5.84 9.24 -9.19
CA GLY A 66 4.62 10.07 -9.15
C GLY A 66 4.87 11.55 -8.91
N PRO A 67 3.82 12.37 -8.78
CA PRO A 67 2.41 12.08 -9.13
C PRO A 67 2.11 12.14 -10.65
N HIS A 68 3.04 12.64 -11.48
CA HIS A 68 2.80 12.88 -12.91
C HIS A 68 3.09 11.64 -13.79
N ALA A 69 4.06 10.84 -13.42
CA ALA A 69 4.46 9.63 -14.12
C ALA A 69 5.03 8.59 -13.14
N PHE A 70 4.88 7.32 -13.46
CA PHE A 70 5.23 6.22 -12.58
C PHE A 70 5.94 5.09 -13.33
N ASP A 71 6.85 4.39 -12.65
CA ASP A 71 7.11 2.99 -12.97
C ASP A 71 6.25 2.08 -12.10
N CYS A 72 6.35 0.76 -12.28
CA CYS A 72 5.49 -0.20 -11.59
C CYS A 72 5.64 -0.15 -10.06
N SER A 73 6.86 -0.12 -9.56
CA SER A 73 7.17 -0.09 -8.12
C SER A 73 7.02 1.31 -7.52
N GLY A 74 7.29 2.34 -8.29
CA GLY A 74 7.03 3.72 -7.89
C GLY A 74 5.54 3.99 -7.73
N PHE A 75 4.70 3.41 -8.59
CA PHE A 75 3.25 3.51 -8.46
C PHE A 75 2.75 2.83 -7.19
N THR A 76 3.12 1.58 -6.95
CA THR A 76 2.69 0.85 -5.73
C THR A 76 3.22 1.50 -4.46
N SER A 77 4.46 2.00 -4.44
CA SER A 77 5.00 2.73 -3.29
C SER A 77 4.24 4.04 -3.03
N TYR A 78 3.96 4.80 -4.10
CA TYR A 78 3.21 6.06 -4.00
C TYR A 78 1.79 5.83 -3.52
N LEU A 79 1.12 4.84 -4.11
CA LEU A 79 -0.25 4.46 -3.78
C LEU A 79 -0.41 4.06 -2.32
N LEU A 80 0.53 3.32 -1.77
CA LEU A 80 0.43 2.69 -0.45
C LEU A 80 0.96 3.56 0.70
N LYS A 81 1.78 4.57 0.35
CA LYS A 81 2.39 5.46 1.35
C LYS A 81 1.39 6.23 2.22
N PRO A 82 0.28 6.83 1.70
CA PRO A 82 -0.72 7.50 2.52
C PRO A 82 -1.42 6.57 3.52
N PHE A 83 -1.41 5.27 3.26
CA PHE A 83 -2.00 4.23 4.11
C PHE A 83 -0.98 3.59 5.06
N GLY A 84 0.17 4.22 5.28
CA GLY A 84 1.19 3.80 6.24
C GLY A 84 2.17 2.73 5.74
N PHE A 85 2.07 2.28 4.48
CA PHE A 85 2.97 1.26 3.93
C PHE A 85 4.16 1.92 3.21
N ASN A 86 5.33 1.86 3.82
CA ASN A 86 6.58 2.35 3.22
C ASN A 86 7.27 1.24 2.42
N LEU A 87 6.95 1.13 1.15
CA LEU A 87 7.55 0.12 0.28
C LEU A 87 8.76 0.67 -0.48
N PRO A 88 9.81 -0.15 -0.68
CA PRO A 88 10.98 0.24 -1.47
C PRO A 88 10.64 0.42 -2.95
N HIS A 89 11.41 1.28 -3.65
CA HIS A 89 11.24 1.54 -5.09
C HIS A 89 11.89 0.45 -5.95
N SER A 90 11.43 -0.78 -5.81
CA SER A 90 11.80 -1.93 -6.63
C SER A 90 10.79 -3.06 -6.42
N ALA A 91 10.19 -3.59 -7.49
CA ALA A 91 9.22 -4.68 -7.39
C ALA A 91 9.77 -5.89 -6.63
N ARG A 92 11.02 -6.26 -6.87
CA ARG A 92 11.69 -7.36 -6.16
C ARG A 92 11.88 -7.05 -4.67
N ALA A 93 12.27 -5.81 -4.32
CA ALA A 93 12.46 -5.42 -2.93
C ALA A 93 11.11 -5.32 -2.20
N GLN A 94 10.03 -4.89 -2.87
CA GLN A 94 8.68 -4.89 -2.32
C GLN A 94 8.21 -6.30 -1.97
N TYR A 95 8.48 -7.28 -2.83
CA TYR A 95 8.17 -8.68 -2.53
C TYR A 95 8.85 -9.17 -1.25
N HIS A 96 10.12 -8.80 -1.03
CA HIS A 96 10.85 -9.17 0.18
C HIS A 96 10.47 -8.36 1.43
N ALA A 97 9.83 -7.21 1.24
CA ALA A 97 9.35 -6.35 2.33
C ALA A 97 7.90 -6.66 2.76
N THR A 98 7.24 -7.60 2.10
CA THR A 98 5.83 -7.96 2.33
C THR A 98 5.68 -9.46 2.58
N ASN A 99 4.53 -9.91 3.08
CA ASN A 99 4.32 -11.31 3.43
C ASN A 99 3.91 -12.14 2.23
N TYR A 100 4.70 -13.13 1.89
CA TYR A 100 4.41 -14.09 0.84
C TYR A 100 3.06 -14.78 1.06
N ILE A 101 2.29 -14.94 -0.03
CA ILE A 101 1.07 -15.75 -0.08
C ILE A 101 1.10 -16.69 -1.29
N PRO A 102 0.46 -17.86 -1.21
CA PRO A 102 0.23 -18.72 -2.36
C PRO A 102 -0.60 -18.01 -3.44
N ILE A 103 -0.36 -18.35 -4.72
CA ILE A 103 -1.05 -17.72 -5.85
C ILE A 103 -2.55 -18.01 -5.85
N ASP A 104 -2.95 -19.18 -5.38
CA ASP A 104 -4.35 -19.60 -5.23
C ASP A 104 -5.09 -18.87 -4.09
N SER A 105 -4.36 -18.18 -3.24
CA SER A 105 -4.88 -17.41 -2.10
C SER A 105 -4.95 -15.90 -2.35
N ILE A 106 -4.73 -15.47 -3.62
CA ILE A 106 -4.78 -14.06 -4.02
C ILE A 106 -6.20 -13.51 -3.84
N ARG A 107 -6.28 -12.31 -3.24
CA ARG A 107 -7.50 -11.54 -3.07
C ARG A 107 -7.27 -10.05 -3.28
N LYS A 108 -8.36 -9.30 -3.33
CA LYS A 108 -8.34 -7.84 -3.44
C LYS A 108 -7.42 -7.21 -2.38
N GLY A 109 -6.56 -6.27 -2.81
CA GLY A 109 -5.56 -5.60 -1.99
C GLY A 109 -4.18 -6.27 -1.99
N ASP A 110 -4.02 -7.49 -2.49
CA ASP A 110 -2.73 -8.16 -2.56
C ASP A 110 -1.83 -7.56 -3.66
N LEU A 111 -0.53 -7.62 -3.45
CA LEU A 111 0.45 -7.31 -4.47
C LEU A 111 0.78 -8.56 -5.29
N VAL A 112 0.77 -8.40 -6.60
CA VAL A 112 1.08 -9.47 -7.56
C VAL A 112 2.31 -9.10 -8.37
N TYR A 113 3.19 -10.10 -8.56
CA TYR A 113 4.50 -9.90 -9.16
C TYR A 113 4.65 -10.77 -10.40
N PHE A 114 5.16 -10.15 -11.43
CA PHE A 114 5.36 -10.76 -12.72
C PHE A 114 6.83 -10.74 -13.12
N GLU A 115 7.23 -11.70 -13.95
CA GLU A 115 8.53 -11.66 -14.59
C GLU A 115 8.70 -10.37 -15.41
N GLY A 116 9.94 -9.92 -15.49
CA GLY A 116 10.32 -8.82 -16.36
C GLY A 116 10.34 -9.20 -17.84
N ARG A 117 11.10 -8.44 -18.63
CA ARG A 117 11.24 -8.66 -20.07
C ARG A 117 11.76 -10.07 -20.40
N LYS A 118 12.69 -10.58 -19.58
CA LYS A 118 13.17 -11.96 -19.68
C LYS A 118 12.30 -12.86 -18.82
N ARG A 119 11.83 -13.97 -19.41
CA ARG A 119 11.05 -15.01 -18.70
C ARG A 119 12.02 -15.99 -18.06
N ASN A 120 12.47 -15.68 -16.85
CA ASN A 120 13.49 -16.42 -16.11
C ASN A 120 13.19 -16.55 -14.62
N GLY A 121 11.93 -16.38 -14.20
CA GLY A 121 11.50 -16.44 -12.80
C GLY A 121 11.83 -15.18 -11.97
N ILE A 122 12.54 -14.19 -12.56
CA ILE A 122 12.95 -13.00 -11.82
C ILE A 122 11.84 -11.94 -11.86
N ILE A 123 11.44 -11.48 -10.69
CA ILE A 123 10.47 -10.39 -10.54
C ILE A 123 11.00 -9.13 -11.21
N GLY A 124 10.22 -8.58 -12.15
CA GLY A 124 10.52 -7.36 -12.87
C GLY A 124 9.33 -6.41 -12.97
N HIS A 125 8.16 -6.80 -12.45
CA HIS A 125 6.95 -5.99 -12.47
C HIS A 125 6.07 -6.26 -11.26
N VAL A 126 5.24 -5.27 -10.86
CA VAL A 126 4.31 -5.37 -9.73
C VAL A 126 3.03 -4.60 -10.03
N GLY A 127 1.92 -5.10 -9.49
CA GLY A 127 0.63 -4.44 -9.45
C GLY A 127 -0.14 -4.78 -8.18
N ILE A 128 -1.26 -4.11 -7.94
CA ILE A 128 -2.16 -4.35 -6.82
C ILE A 128 -3.48 -4.93 -7.33
N VAL A 129 -3.97 -5.99 -6.70
CA VAL A 129 -5.24 -6.64 -7.05
C VAL A 129 -6.40 -5.74 -6.69
N VAL A 130 -7.27 -5.45 -7.66
CA VAL A 130 -8.43 -4.58 -7.49
C VAL A 130 -9.76 -5.34 -7.50
N SER A 131 -9.78 -6.55 -8.02
CA SER A 131 -10.93 -7.46 -8.03
C SER A 131 -10.43 -8.90 -8.11
N ASP A 132 -10.95 -9.77 -7.26
CA ASP A 132 -10.70 -11.21 -7.20
C ASP A 132 -11.96 -12.03 -7.57
N SER A 133 -13.00 -11.34 -8.01
CA SER A 133 -14.33 -11.89 -8.29
C SER A 133 -14.47 -12.55 -9.66
N LEU A 134 -13.37 -12.76 -10.38
CA LEU A 134 -13.40 -13.37 -11.71
C LEU A 134 -13.41 -14.89 -11.61
N THR A 135 -14.12 -15.55 -12.52
CA THR A 135 -14.22 -17.02 -12.55
C THR A 135 -12.84 -17.71 -12.58
N ARG A 136 -12.70 -18.83 -11.85
CA ARG A 136 -11.50 -19.69 -11.83
C ARG A 136 -10.23 -19.08 -11.26
N GLY A 137 -10.32 -18.26 -10.19
CA GLY A 137 -9.12 -17.70 -9.52
C GLY A 137 -8.41 -16.63 -10.34
N SER A 138 -9.05 -16.08 -11.38
CA SER A 138 -8.55 -14.94 -12.10
C SER A 138 -8.88 -13.64 -11.32
N PHE A 139 -8.07 -12.59 -11.53
CA PHE A 139 -8.21 -11.30 -10.86
C PHE A 139 -7.89 -10.14 -11.82
N GLU A 140 -8.35 -8.97 -11.46
CA GLU A 140 -7.93 -7.71 -12.09
C GLU A 140 -6.92 -7.01 -11.18
N PHE A 141 -5.95 -6.34 -11.79
CA PHE A 141 -4.92 -5.61 -11.04
C PHE A 141 -4.59 -4.27 -11.68
N LEU A 142 -4.34 -3.28 -10.84
CA LEU A 142 -3.96 -1.92 -11.21
C LEU A 142 -2.43 -1.83 -11.17
N HIS A 143 -1.83 -1.30 -12.24
CA HIS A 143 -0.38 -1.21 -12.37
C HIS A 143 0.06 -0.13 -13.37
N ALA A 144 1.36 0.19 -13.39
CA ALA A 144 1.97 1.04 -14.41
C ALA A 144 2.48 0.17 -15.58
N SER A 145 1.71 0.11 -16.65
CA SER A 145 2.10 -0.53 -17.91
C SER A 145 3.10 0.33 -18.66
N THR A 146 4.17 -0.28 -19.19
CA THR A 146 5.19 0.42 -19.99
C THR A 146 4.62 1.06 -21.28
N SER A 147 3.54 0.49 -21.81
CA SER A 147 2.93 0.95 -23.06
C SER A 147 1.72 1.86 -22.85
N ASN A 148 0.97 1.66 -21.76
CA ASN A 148 -0.33 2.27 -21.58
C ASN A 148 -0.44 3.16 -20.31
N GLY A 149 0.67 3.31 -19.55
CA GLY A 149 0.65 4.02 -18.28
C GLY A 149 -0.15 3.28 -17.19
N ILE A 150 -0.79 4.02 -16.30
CA ILE A 150 -1.59 3.41 -15.23
C ILE A 150 -2.89 2.86 -15.79
N ILE A 151 -3.07 1.54 -15.69
CA ILE A 151 -4.25 0.82 -16.21
C ILE A 151 -4.63 -0.33 -15.27
N VAL A 152 -5.86 -0.83 -15.44
CA VAL A 152 -6.29 -2.13 -14.92
C VAL A 152 -6.12 -3.16 -16.01
N SER A 153 -5.45 -4.27 -15.70
CA SER A 153 -5.28 -5.44 -16.58
C SER A 153 -5.86 -6.69 -15.91
N ARG A 154 -6.03 -7.75 -16.69
CA ARG A 154 -6.57 -9.02 -16.22
C ARG A 154 -5.50 -10.09 -16.16
N SER A 155 -5.49 -10.85 -15.08
CA SER A 155 -4.48 -11.90 -14.85
C SER A 155 -4.49 -13.00 -15.91
N PHE A 156 -5.64 -13.25 -16.55
CA PHE A 156 -5.78 -14.29 -17.59
C PHE A 156 -5.33 -13.82 -18.99
N GLU A 157 -5.01 -12.53 -19.18
CA GLU A 157 -4.41 -12.07 -20.44
C GLU A 157 -3.09 -12.83 -20.67
N PRO A 158 -2.83 -13.37 -21.88
CA PRO A 158 -1.70 -14.28 -22.12
C PRO A 158 -0.35 -13.70 -21.69
N TYR A 159 -0.19 -12.38 -21.79
CA TYR A 159 1.04 -11.70 -21.36
C TYR A 159 1.27 -11.83 -19.85
N TYR A 160 0.24 -11.61 -19.03
CA TYR A 160 0.34 -11.63 -17.56
C TYR A 160 0.23 -13.05 -17.00
N ASN A 161 -0.68 -13.85 -17.54
CA ASN A 161 -0.87 -15.23 -17.12
C ASN A 161 0.43 -16.06 -17.20
N ASN A 162 1.19 -15.85 -18.27
CA ASN A 162 2.47 -16.53 -18.48
C ASN A 162 3.65 -15.95 -17.69
N ARG A 163 3.45 -14.85 -16.93
CA ARG A 163 4.50 -14.13 -16.19
C ARG A 163 4.24 -14.00 -14.71
N LEU A 164 3.06 -14.34 -14.24
CA LEU A 164 2.75 -14.30 -12.79
C LEU A 164 3.63 -15.31 -12.05
N VAL A 165 4.44 -14.84 -11.13
CA VAL A 165 5.40 -15.70 -10.40
C VAL A 165 5.23 -15.67 -8.90
N LYS A 166 4.76 -14.57 -8.34
CA LYS A 166 4.66 -14.37 -6.89
C LYS A 166 3.48 -13.50 -6.54
N ALA A 167 3.03 -13.63 -5.29
CA ALA A 167 2.08 -12.74 -4.66
C ALA A 167 2.45 -12.49 -3.20
N SER A 168 2.06 -11.34 -2.68
CA SER A 168 2.25 -11.01 -1.27
C SER A 168 1.10 -10.16 -0.75
N ARG A 169 0.92 -10.20 0.58
CA ARG A 169 -0.12 -9.46 1.29
C ARG A 169 0.49 -8.37 2.16
N LEU A 170 -0.16 -7.22 2.13
CA LEU A 170 0.14 -6.15 3.05
C LEU A 170 -0.40 -6.54 4.43
N HIS A 171 0.44 -6.55 5.44
CA HIS A 171 -0.02 -6.66 6.81
C HIS A 171 -0.05 -5.27 7.45
N ALA A 172 -1.20 -4.91 8.00
CA ALA A 172 -1.26 -3.93 9.06
C ALA A 172 -0.56 -4.59 10.26
N THR A 173 0.69 -4.19 10.54
CA THR A 173 1.34 -4.59 11.79
C THR A 173 0.57 -3.99 12.94
N ASP A 174 0.18 -4.84 13.88
CA ASP A 174 -0.53 -4.51 15.09
C ASP A 174 0.01 -3.22 15.72
N SER A 175 -0.87 -2.31 15.97
CA SER A 175 -0.73 -1.24 16.95
C SER A 175 -0.45 0.17 16.49
N LEU A 176 -0.94 0.77 15.55
CA LEU A 176 -1.02 2.26 15.42
C LEU A 176 -1.27 2.77 13.97
N PHE A 177 -1.95 2.02 13.14
CA PHE A 177 -2.42 2.64 11.90
C PHE A 177 -3.73 3.40 12.18
N ILE A 178 -3.60 4.71 12.41
CA ILE A 178 -4.69 5.63 12.18
C ILE A 178 -4.85 5.68 10.66
N TYR A 179 -5.77 4.86 10.15
CA TYR A 179 -6.11 4.91 8.74
C TYR A 179 -6.80 6.26 8.45
N PRO A 180 -6.29 7.07 7.53
CA PRO A 180 -6.99 8.29 7.16
C PRO A 180 -8.37 7.91 6.60
N THR A 181 -9.40 8.59 7.07
CA THR A 181 -10.76 8.42 6.55
C THR A 181 -10.81 8.88 5.08
N PRO A 182 -11.81 8.44 4.29
CA PRO A 182 -12.01 8.95 2.93
C PRO A 182 -12.06 10.48 2.87
N ALA A 183 -12.57 11.14 3.92
CA ALA A 183 -12.56 12.60 4.06
C ALA A 183 -11.14 13.15 4.25
N GLU A 184 -10.31 12.49 5.05
CA GLU A 184 -8.91 12.88 5.26
C GLU A 184 -8.05 12.61 4.03
N ILE A 185 -8.33 11.55 3.26
CA ILE A 185 -7.69 11.29 1.96
C ILE A 185 -8.08 12.38 0.96
N SER A 186 -9.34 12.82 0.96
CA SER A 186 -9.80 13.96 0.15
C SER A 186 -9.12 15.26 0.57
N LEU A 187 -8.90 15.46 1.88
CA LEU A 187 -8.14 16.59 2.41
C LEU A 187 -6.65 16.51 2.03
N VAL A 188 -6.04 15.33 2.01
CA VAL A 188 -4.66 15.16 1.51
C VAL A 188 -4.57 15.51 0.02
N GLN A 189 -5.61 15.26 -0.76
CA GLN A 189 -5.68 15.71 -2.16
C GLN A 189 -5.88 17.23 -2.26
N THR A 190 -6.57 17.85 -1.30
CA THR A 190 -6.76 19.31 -1.27
C THR A 190 -5.63 20.06 -0.55
N VAL A 191 -4.99 19.46 0.45
CA VAL A 191 -3.84 20.03 1.16
C VAL A 191 -2.55 19.97 0.32
N SER A 192 -2.48 19.12 -0.72
CA SER A 192 -1.40 19.23 -1.72
C SER A 192 -1.47 20.52 -2.55
N VAL A 193 -2.38 21.43 -2.26
CA VAL A 193 -2.55 22.74 -2.91
C VAL A 193 -2.33 23.91 -1.94
N GLU A 194 -2.04 23.70 -0.67
CA GLU A 194 -1.48 24.79 0.11
C GLU A 194 0.02 24.88 -0.14
N ASN A 195 0.36 25.82 -1.00
CA ASN A 195 1.67 26.31 -1.39
C ASN A 195 2.62 26.48 -0.18
N GLN A 196 3.19 25.39 0.33
CA GLN A 196 4.43 25.50 1.09
C GLN A 196 5.57 25.47 0.07
N THR A 197 6.02 26.66 -0.31
CA THR A 197 7.21 26.81 -1.13
C THR A 197 8.39 26.15 -0.43
N VAL A 198 8.76 24.95 -0.85
CA VAL A 198 9.95 24.27 -0.34
C VAL A 198 11.14 24.74 -1.16
N THR A 199 12.17 25.25 -0.51
CA THR A 199 13.39 25.74 -1.16
C THR A 199 14.59 24.87 -0.83
N HIS A 200 15.56 24.83 -1.75
CA HIS A 200 16.85 24.17 -1.57
C HIS A 200 18.00 25.15 -1.87
N HIS A 201 18.92 25.27 -0.92
CA HIS A 201 20.17 26.00 -1.16
C HIS A 201 21.20 25.10 -1.81
N VAL A 202 21.61 25.43 -3.03
CA VAL A 202 22.56 24.66 -3.84
C VAL A 202 23.91 24.56 -3.12
N GLN A 203 24.38 23.35 -2.91
CA GLN A 203 25.65 23.01 -2.27
C GLN A 203 26.71 22.58 -3.29
N LYS A 204 27.98 22.54 -2.84
CA LYS A 204 29.08 22.02 -3.66
C LYS A 204 28.80 20.56 -4.06
N GLY A 205 28.80 20.30 -5.37
CA GLY A 205 28.49 18.97 -5.94
C GLY A 205 27.06 18.81 -6.42
N ASP A 206 26.15 19.77 -6.10
CA ASP A 206 24.80 19.75 -6.65
C ASP A 206 24.81 20.09 -8.14
N THR A 207 23.97 19.38 -8.85
CA THR A 207 23.60 19.66 -10.24
C THR A 207 22.10 19.73 -10.34
N LEU A 208 21.56 20.42 -11.33
CA LEU A 208 20.12 20.47 -11.54
C LEU A 208 19.53 19.06 -11.74
N TYR A 209 20.31 18.14 -12.34
CA TYR A 209 19.93 16.73 -12.48
C TYR A 209 19.89 15.99 -11.15
N SER A 210 20.89 16.19 -10.27
CA SER A 210 20.93 15.55 -8.95
C SER A 210 19.80 16.06 -8.05
N LEU A 211 19.50 17.36 -8.10
CA LEU A 211 18.40 17.97 -7.33
C LEU A 211 17.02 17.55 -7.87
N ALA A 212 16.84 17.56 -9.18
CA ALA A 212 15.62 17.04 -9.80
C ALA A 212 15.34 15.61 -9.34
N ARG A 213 16.36 14.75 -9.35
CA ARG A 213 16.26 13.36 -8.86
C ARG A 213 15.99 13.28 -7.36
N LYS A 214 16.69 14.10 -6.55
CA LYS A 214 16.54 14.16 -5.08
C LYS A 214 15.12 14.53 -4.66
N TYR A 215 14.53 15.49 -5.37
CA TYR A 215 13.20 16.03 -5.05
C TYR A 215 12.08 15.49 -5.94
N ASN A 216 12.38 14.45 -6.73
CA ASN A 216 11.43 13.76 -7.59
C ASN A 216 10.73 14.66 -8.61
N LEU A 217 11.46 15.63 -9.14
CA LEU A 217 11.05 16.52 -10.21
C LEU A 217 11.76 16.13 -11.53
N SER A 218 11.18 16.49 -12.65
CA SER A 218 11.95 16.54 -13.89
C SER A 218 12.85 17.79 -13.90
N VAL A 219 13.92 17.73 -14.68
CA VAL A 219 14.82 18.89 -14.88
C VAL A 219 14.04 20.08 -15.46
N GLU A 220 13.08 19.81 -16.35
CA GLU A 220 12.26 20.84 -16.99
C GLU A 220 11.27 21.48 -15.98
N GLU A 221 10.68 20.70 -15.08
CA GLU A 221 9.84 21.23 -14.00
C GLU A 221 10.65 22.10 -13.06
N LEU A 222 11.83 21.62 -12.65
CA LEU A 222 12.72 22.41 -11.76
C LEU A 222 13.20 23.69 -12.43
N LYS A 223 13.50 23.69 -13.72
CA LYS A 223 13.79 24.88 -14.49
C LYS A 223 12.62 25.85 -14.53
N LYS A 224 11.41 25.33 -14.83
CA LYS A 224 10.18 26.12 -14.90
C LYS A 224 9.85 26.79 -13.56
N LEU A 225 9.91 26.03 -12.45
CA LEU A 225 9.69 26.54 -11.11
C LEU A 225 10.62 27.69 -10.73
N ASN A 226 11.84 27.69 -11.27
CA ASN A 226 12.89 28.65 -10.93
C ASN A 226 13.21 29.66 -12.04
N GLY A 227 12.46 29.69 -13.13
CA GLY A 227 12.71 30.60 -14.25
C GLY A 227 14.06 30.39 -14.94
N LEU A 228 14.61 29.15 -14.89
CA LEU A 228 15.94 28.85 -15.43
C LEU A 228 15.87 28.55 -16.91
N SER A 229 16.68 29.25 -17.71
CA SER A 229 16.84 28.99 -19.15
C SER A 229 17.82 27.85 -19.44
N SER A 230 18.71 27.52 -18.50
CA SER A 230 19.73 26.47 -18.63
C SER A 230 19.78 25.57 -17.40
N THR A 231 20.60 24.52 -17.45
CA THR A 231 20.84 23.61 -16.33
C THR A 231 21.94 24.07 -15.37
N ASN A 232 22.53 25.25 -15.62
CA ASN A 232 23.60 25.78 -14.80
C ASN A 232 23.04 26.40 -13.51
N ILE A 233 23.50 25.93 -12.37
CA ILE A 233 23.19 26.43 -11.03
C ILE A 233 24.47 26.80 -10.30
N ARG A 234 24.37 27.72 -9.34
CA ARG A 234 25.53 28.21 -8.57
C ARG A 234 25.43 27.78 -7.12
N ILE A 235 26.57 27.50 -6.50
CA ILE A 235 26.62 27.24 -5.04
C ILE A 235 26.04 28.46 -4.31
N GLY A 236 25.15 28.18 -3.33
CA GLY A 236 24.41 29.18 -2.58
C GLY A 236 23.14 29.71 -3.27
N GLN A 237 22.88 29.29 -4.52
CA GLN A 237 21.63 29.64 -5.19
C GLN A 237 20.46 28.95 -4.48
N GLU A 238 19.38 29.69 -4.24
CA GLU A 238 18.13 29.14 -3.73
C GLU A 238 17.26 28.69 -4.90
N LEU A 239 16.78 27.46 -4.81
CA LEU A 239 15.88 26.86 -5.79
C LEU A 239 14.58 26.47 -5.13
N THR A 240 13.48 26.91 -5.70
CA THR A 240 12.13 26.43 -5.37
C THR A 240 11.97 25.00 -5.86
N ILE A 241 11.55 24.10 -4.96
CA ILE A 241 11.42 22.66 -5.22
C ILE A 241 9.96 22.27 -5.35
N SER A 242 9.05 22.95 -4.66
CA SER A 242 7.61 22.80 -4.83
C SER A 242 6.91 24.16 -4.61
N ASN A 243 5.82 24.33 -5.29
CA ASN A 243 4.82 25.38 -5.06
C ASN A 243 3.65 24.79 -4.33
#